data_69066cf50ada2be77e09af46977fbe05
#
_entry.id   69066cf50ada2be77e09af46977fbe05
#
_cell.length_a   1.000
_cell.length_b   1.000
_cell.length_c   1.000
_cell.angle_alpha   90.00
_cell.angle_beta   90.00
_cell.angle_gamma   90.00
#
_symmetry.space_group_name_H-M   'P 1'
#
loop_
_entity.id
_entity.type
_entity.pdbx_description
1 polymer ?
#
loop_
_entity_poly.entity_id
_entity_poly.type
_entity_poly.pdbx_seq_one_letter_code
_entity_poly.pdbx_strand_id
1 'polypeptide(L)'
;MYLELQAEGYTEVNIMGINGFQYLDNDYHCMVCDDPDGCSNCDGIRVLPWVQDIDDDDGDGVWDDENGDGEPDETYGDVWESWEISLRDLIFLDREGNYITRLNLTSFNPDPAALGECTGNYATIKDLIISLY
;
A
#
# COMPACT_ATOMS: atom_id res chain seq x y z
N MET A 1 -8.43 -5.47 -10.25
CA MET A 1 -7.56 -6.63 -9.86
C MET A 1 -8.11 -7.37 -8.63
N TYR A 2 -8.16 -6.78 -7.42
CA TYR A 2 -8.59 -7.52 -6.21
C TYR A 2 -9.95 -8.25 -6.38
N LEU A 3 -11.01 -7.50 -6.72
CA LEU A 3 -12.35 -8.09 -6.93
C LEU A 3 -12.39 -9.11 -8.08
N GLU A 4 -11.55 -8.95 -9.08
CA GLU A 4 -11.41 -9.89 -10.19
C GLU A 4 -10.77 -11.20 -9.73
N LEU A 5 -9.68 -11.13 -8.95
CA LEU A 5 -9.05 -12.31 -8.36
C LEU A 5 -10.04 -13.07 -7.46
N GLN A 6 -10.80 -12.36 -6.60
CA GLN A 6 -11.83 -12.99 -5.77
C GLN A 6 -12.89 -13.69 -6.62
N ALA A 7 -13.37 -13.06 -7.70
CA ALA A 7 -14.37 -13.63 -8.61
C ALA A 7 -13.85 -14.86 -9.38
N GLU A 8 -12.54 -14.92 -9.62
CA GLU A 8 -11.87 -16.06 -10.27
C GLU A 8 -11.52 -17.20 -9.31
N GLY A 9 -11.79 -17.04 -8.00
CA GLY A 9 -11.61 -18.08 -7.00
C GLY A 9 -10.32 -17.96 -6.17
N TYR A 10 -9.50 -16.91 -6.38
CA TYR A 10 -8.31 -16.63 -5.59
C TYR A 10 -8.68 -15.88 -4.28
N THR A 11 -9.48 -16.53 -3.45
CA THR A 11 -10.14 -15.92 -2.28
C THR A 11 -9.22 -15.69 -1.08
N GLU A 12 -8.04 -16.31 -1.08
CA GLU A 12 -7.04 -16.12 -0.01
C GLU A 12 -6.03 -15.03 -0.33
N VAL A 13 -6.10 -14.41 -1.53
CA VAL A 13 -5.28 -13.24 -1.85
C VAL A 13 -5.76 -12.06 -1.03
N ASN A 14 -4.84 -11.44 -0.29
CA ASN A 14 -5.06 -10.21 0.45
C ASN A 14 -4.21 -9.11 -0.18
N ILE A 15 -4.83 -7.96 -0.44
CA ILE A 15 -4.13 -6.75 -0.90
C ILE A 15 -4.46 -5.65 0.11
N MET A 16 -3.43 -5.01 0.63
CA MET A 16 -3.55 -3.95 1.63
C MET A 16 -2.69 -2.76 1.20
N GLY A 17 -3.17 -1.57 1.42
CA GLY A 17 -2.38 -0.34 1.30
C GLY A 17 -1.76 0.03 2.63
N ILE A 18 -0.53 0.52 2.61
CA ILE A 18 0.16 1.06 3.77
C ILE A 18 0.49 2.51 3.45
N ASN A 19 -0.09 3.44 4.21
CA ASN A 19 0.25 4.85 4.11
C ASN A 19 1.56 5.10 4.86
N GLY A 20 2.53 5.71 4.21
CA GLY A 20 3.82 5.97 4.86
C GLY A 20 3.70 7.04 5.94
N PHE A 21 4.55 6.93 6.94
CA PHE A 21 4.62 7.82 8.08
C PHE A 21 4.71 9.31 7.70
N GLN A 22 5.50 9.67 6.69
CA GLN A 22 5.63 11.04 6.19
C GLN A 22 4.32 11.65 5.65
N TYR A 23 3.23 10.89 5.63
CA TYR A 23 1.90 11.30 5.18
C TYR A 23 0.85 11.28 6.29
N LEU A 24 1.26 11.31 7.57
CA LEU A 24 0.36 11.34 8.72
C LEU A 24 -0.68 12.48 8.65
N ASP A 25 -0.24 13.65 8.19
CA ASP A 25 -1.11 14.82 8.02
C ASP A 25 -2.04 14.75 6.81
N ASN A 26 -1.85 13.76 5.93
CA ASN A 26 -2.73 13.54 4.81
C ASN A 26 -3.94 12.74 5.25
N ASP A 27 -5.12 13.27 5.00
CA ASP A 27 -6.37 12.64 5.37
C ASP A 27 -6.49 11.25 4.70
N TYR A 28 -6.34 10.19 5.50
CA TYR A 28 -6.47 8.80 5.02
C TYR A 28 -7.85 8.53 4.38
N HIS A 29 -8.87 9.33 4.73
CA HIS A 29 -10.20 9.25 4.14
C HIS A 29 -10.16 9.42 2.62
N CYS A 30 -9.20 10.20 2.10
CA CYS A 30 -8.99 10.33 0.66
C CYS A 30 -8.44 9.05 0.02
N MET A 31 -7.73 8.22 0.76
CA MET A 31 -7.21 6.94 0.26
C MET A 31 -8.29 5.86 0.18
N VAL A 32 -9.20 5.85 1.14
CA VAL A 32 -10.33 4.91 1.17
C VAL A 32 -11.60 5.47 0.53
N CYS A 33 -11.63 6.78 0.25
CA CYS A 33 -12.79 7.49 -0.32
C CYS A 33 -14.06 7.34 0.52
N ASP A 34 -13.96 7.42 1.83
CA ASP A 34 -15.10 7.38 2.75
C ASP A 34 -15.61 8.79 3.15
N ASP A 35 -14.88 9.84 2.78
CA ASP A 35 -15.31 11.25 2.85
C ASP A 35 -15.32 11.90 1.45
N PRO A 36 -16.41 11.74 0.68
CA PRO A 36 -16.49 12.28 -0.67
C PRO A 36 -16.52 13.82 -0.71
N ASP A 37 -16.88 14.49 0.38
CA ASP A 37 -16.96 15.96 0.44
C ASP A 37 -15.58 16.59 0.71
N GLY A 38 -14.68 15.84 1.36
CA GLY A 38 -13.31 16.26 1.65
C GLY A 38 -12.30 15.95 0.54
N CYS A 39 -12.58 15.00 -0.34
CA CYS A 39 -11.62 14.45 -1.30
C CYS A 39 -12.05 14.66 -2.74
N SER A 40 -11.32 15.50 -3.47
CA SER A 40 -11.68 15.96 -4.83
C SER A 40 -11.72 14.89 -5.93
N ASN A 41 -11.24 13.67 -5.66
CA ASN A 41 -11.13 12.59 -6.65
C ASN A 41 -11.78 11.28 -6.20
N CYS A 42 -12.72 11.33 -5.26
CA CYS A 42 -13.43 10.17 -4.78
C CYS A 42 -14.70 9.94 -5.61
N ASP A 43 -14.66 8.96 -6.49
CA ASP A 43 -15.76 8.50 -7.34
C ASP A 43 -16.45 7.23 -6.79
N GLY A 44 -16.06 6.80 -5.60
CA GLY A 44 -16.62 5.63 -4.90
C GLY A 44 -15.69 5.09 -3.81
N ILE A 45 -16.27 4.35 -2.87
CA ILE A 45 -15.52 3.72 -1.78
C ILE A 45 -14.50 2.74 -2.34
N ARG A 46 -13.24 2.85 -1.93
CA ARG A 46 -12.18 1.90 -2.25
C ARG A 46 -12.38 0.62 -1.44
N VAL A 47 -12.09 -0.51 -2.06
CA VAL A 47 -12.35 -1.82 -1.45
C VAL A 47 -11.15 -2.42 -0.73
N LEU A 48 -9.97 -1.83 -0.89
CA LEU A 48 -8.76 -2.31 -0.22
C LEU A 48 -8.67 -1.74 1.19
N PRO A 49 -8.32 -2.55 2.19
CA PRO A 49 -7.98 -2.03 3.50
C PRO A 49 -6.71 -1.17 3.41
N TRP A 50 -6.66 -0.12 4.21
CA TRP A 50 -5.50 0.73 4.39
C TRP A 50 -5.13 0.77 5.86
N VAL A 51 -3.83 0.79 6.12
CA VAL A 51 -3.25 1.00 7.44
C VAL A 51 -2.28 2.18 7.39
N GLN A 52 -2.02 2.77 8.53
CA GLN A 52 -1.04 3.82 8.69
C GLN A 52 0.25 3.20 9.23
N ASP A 53 1.37 3.50 8.60
CA ASP A 53 2.69 3.23 9.14
C ASP A 53 3.03 4.31 10.16
N ILE A 54 3.52 3.92 11.30
CA ILE A 54 3.93 4.81 12.39
C ILE A 54 5.35 4.44 12.82
N ASP A 55 6.01 5.36 13.46
CA ASP A 55 7.26 5.19 14.19
C ASP A 55 6.89 4.83 15.64
N ASP A 56 7.04 3.58 16.02
CA ASP A 56 6.54 3.02 17.30
C ASP A 56 7.46 1.91 17.79
N ASP A 57 8.65 2.29 18.27
CA ASP A 57 9.69 1.38 18.73
C ASP A 57 9.29 0.58 19.98
N ASP A 58 8.40 1.13 20.80
CA ASP A 58 7.98 0.49 22.05
C ASP A 58 6.70 -0.33 21.93
N GLY A 59 5.99 -0.25 20.80
CA GLY A 59 4.81 -1.05 20.48
C GLY A 59 3.53 -0.62 21.21
N ASP A 60 3.45 0.64 21.64
CA ASP A 60 2.27 1.17 22.34
C ASP A 60 1.17 1.68 21.41
N GLY A 61 1.44 1.77 20.11
CA GLY A 61 0.51 2.21 19.08
C GLY A 61 0.47 3.73 18.88
N VAL A 62 1.43 4.44 19.46
CA VAL A 62 1.61 5.89 19.35
C VAL A 62 3.00 6.13 18.74
N TRP A 63 3.14 7.13 17.91
CA TRP A 63 4.46 7.50 17.36
C TRP A 63 5.39 8.02 18.46
N ASP A 64 6.66 7.69 18.34
CA ASP A 64 7.69 8.04 19.31
C ASP A 64 8.16 9.50 19.18
N ASP A 65 8.42 10.13 20.33
CA ASP A 65 8.97 11.50 20.50
C ASP A 65 10.01 11.45 21.61
N GLU A 66 11.18 10.87 21.31
CA GLU A 66 12.26 10.69 22.30
C GLU A 66 12.86 12.02 22.77
N ASN A 67 12.84 13.04 21.90
CA ASN A 67 13.40 14.34 22.20
C ASN A 67 12.39 15.30 22.87
N GLY A 68 11.10 15.01 22.85
CA GLY A 68 10.02 15.75 23.52
C GLY A 68 9.66 17.07 22.85
N ASP A 69 9.88 17.21 21.55
CA ASP A 69 9.55 18.43 20.82
C ASP A 69 8.13 18.43 20.21
N GLY A 70 7.44 17.31 20.28
CA GLY A 70 6.08 17.13 19.77
C GLY A 70 6.02 16.76 18.30
N GLU A 71 7.14 16.42 17.70
CA GLU A 71 7.27 15.93 16.34
C GLU A 71 7.87 14.51 16.37
N PRO A 72 7.57 13.66 15.40
CA PRO A 72 8.18 12.34 15.31
C PRO A 72 9.68 12.42 15.07
N ASP A 73 10.45 11.59 15.77
CA ASP A 73 11.91 11.61 15.70
C ASP A 73 12.46 11.07 14.39
N GLU A 74 11.72 10.20 13.71
CA GLU A 74 12.15 9.57 12.49
C GLU A 74 11.43 10.11 11.26
N THR A 75 12.07 9.95 10.11
CA THR A 75 11.52 10.39 8.81
C THR A 75 10.61 9.33 8.19
N TYR A 76 10.73 8.10 8.64
CA TYR A 76 10.00 6.94 8.12
C TYR A 76 9.41 6.16 9.29
N GLY A 77 8.27 5.51 9.10
CA GLY A 77 7.72 4.57 10.05
C GLY A 77 8.37 3.19 9.91
N ASP A 78 8.16 2.34 10.89
CA ASP A 78 8.79 1.02 11.07
C ASP A 78 8.74 0.12 9.84
N VAL A 79 7.60 0.06 9.17
CA VAL A 79 7.45 -0.80 7.98
C VAL A 79 8.23 -0.26 6.79
N TRP A 80 8.19 1.05 6.59
CA TRP A 80 8.89 1.68 5.46
C TRP A 80 10.39 1.59 5.62
N GLU A 81 10.90 1.75 6.83
CA GLU A 81 12.32 1.65 7.11
C GLU A 81 12.81 0.21 7.04
N SER A 82 12.18 -0.69 7.79
CA SER A 82 12.60 -2.09 7.85
C SER A 82 12.51 -2.83 6.53
N TRP A 83 11.59 -2.43 5.64
CA TRP A 83 11.42 -3.00 4.31
C TRP A 83 12.12 -2.21 3.20
N GLU A 84 12.80 -1.11 3.53
CA GLU A 84 13.46 -0.22 2.57
C GLU A 84 12.52 0.19 1.42
N ILE A 85 11.28 0.58 1.76
CA ILE A 85 10.22 0.85 0.79
C ILE A 85 10.48 2.18 0.07
N SER A 86 10.24 2.20 -1.22
CA SER A 86 10.09 3.42 -2.01
C SER A 86 8.62 3.71 -2.28
N LEU A 87 8.28 4.98 -2.43
CA LEU A 87 6.93 5.39 -2.76
C LEU A 87 6.39 4.60 -3.98
N ARG A 88 5.19 4.04 -3.83
CA ARG A 88 4.49 3.21 -4.81
C ARG A 88 5.12 1.83 -5.04
N ASP A 89 5.85 1.29 -4.08
CA ASP A 89 6.25 -0.10 -4.14
C ASP A 89 5.04 -1.02 -3.87
N LEU A 90 4.90 -2.04 -4.67
CA LEU A 90 4.01 -3.18 -4.47
C LEU A 90 4.87 -4.35 -3.98
N ILE A 91 4.67 -4.73 -2.73
CA ILE A 91 5.40 -5.81 -2.07
C ILE A 91 4.61 -7.11 -2.18
N PHE A 92 5.29 -8.17 -2.51
CA PHE A 92 4.72 -9.52 -2.56
C PHE A 92 5.28 -10.36 -1.42
N LEU A 93 4.37 -10.93 -0.65
CA LEU A 93 4.68 -11.86 0.42
C LEU A 93 4.08 -13.23 0.08
N ASP A 94 4.70 -14.30 0.58
CA ASP A 94 4.09 -15.64 0.55
C ASP A 94 3.00 -15.79 1.63
N ARG A 95 2.41 -16.97 1.75
CA ARG A 95 1.35 -17.26 2.73
C ARG A 95 1.83 -17.22 4.18
N GLU A 96 3.12 -17.38 4.40
CA GLU A 96 3.78 -17.32 5.70
C GLU A 96 4.23 -15.89 6.05
N GLY A 97 4.04 -14.92 5.14
CA GLY A 97 4.44 -13.52 5.32
C GLY A 97 5.88 -13.22 4.94
N ASN A 98 6.59 -14.16 4.31
CA ASN A 98 7.97 -13.91 3.88
C ASN A 98 7.99 -13.08 2.59
N TYR A 99 8.95 -12.17 2.51
CA TYR A 99 9.19 -11.36 1.33
C TYR A 99 9.57 -12.21 0.12
N ILE A 100 8.90 -12.00 -1.00
CA ILE A 100 9.20 -12.65 -2.29
C ILE A 100 9.85 -11.67 -3.25
N THR A 101 9.19 -10.56 -3.53
CA THR A 101 9.67 -9.55 -4.49
C THR A 101 8.90 -8.24 -4.33
N ARG A 102 9.36 -7.21 -5.04
CA ARG A 102 8.64 -5.93 -5.15
C ARG A 102 8.67 -5.39 -6.58
N LEU A 103 7.66 -4.60 -6.90
CA LEU A 103 7.55 -3.85 -8.15
C LEU A 103 7.24 -2.39 -7.82
N ASN A 104 8.00 -1.45 -8.38
CA ASN A 104 7.67 -0.04 -8.24
C ASN A 104 6.65 0.38 -9.30
N LEU A 105 5.46 0.78 -8.86
CA LEU A 105 4.32 1.09 -9.73
C LEU A 105 4.49 2.41 -10.51
N THR A 106 5.52 3.22 -10.22
CA THR A 106 5.87 4.37 -11.07
C THR A 106 6.39 3.91 -12.42
N SER A 107 7.25 2.90 -12.42
CA SER A 107 7.81 2.30 -13.64
C SER A 107 6.95 1.16 -14.18
N PHE A 108 6.13 0.55 -13.32
CA PHE A 108 5.31 -0.62 -13.64
C PHE A 108 3.82 -0.31 -13.46
N ASN A 109 3.32 0.68 -14.21
CA ASN A 109 1.95 1.18 -14.09
C ASN A 109 0.92 0.03 -14.25
N PRO A 110 0.07 -0.23 -13.23
CA PRO A 110 -0.92 -1.30 -13.26
C PRO A 110 -2.23 -0.93 -13.97
N ASP A 111 -2.35 0.26 -14.57
CA ASP A 111 -3.56 0.65 -15.28
C ASP A 111 -3.82 -0.31 -16.45
N PRO A 112 -4.96 -1.00 -16.49
CA PRO A 112 -5.28 -1.91 -17.60
C PRO A 112 -5.43 -1.19 -18.95
N ALA A 113 -5.65 0.12 -18.93
CA ALA A 113 -5.71 0.98 -20.12
C ALA A 113 -4.36 1.61 -20.49
N ALA A 114 -3.28 1.31 -19.75
CA ALA A 114 -1.96 1.86 -20.01
C ALA A 114 -1.46 1.48 -21.42
N LEU A 115 -0.76 2.42 -22.05
CA LEU A 115 -0.19 2.31 -23.39
C LEU A 115 1.34 2.34 -23.36
N GLY A 116 1.96 2.01 -24.47
CA GLY A 116 3.41 2.05 -24.62
C GLY A 116 4.11 0.97 -23.82
N GLU A 117 5.17 1.32 -23.10
CA GLU A 117 5.97 0.39 -22.30
C GLU A 117 5.20 -0.22 -21.11
N CYS A 118 4.12 0.43 -20.69
CA CYS A 118 3.26 -0.06 -19.61
C CYS A 118 2.17 -1.03 -20.08
N THR A 119 2.04 -1.26 -21.39
CA THR A 119 1.07 -2.20 -21.94
C THR A 119 1.31 -3.61 -21.40
N GLY A 120 0.29 -4.20 -20.78
CA GLY A 120 0.37 -5.56 -20.22
C GLY A 120 0.87 -5.65 -18.78
N ASN A 121 1.30 -4.55 -18.16
CA ASN A 121 1.75 -4.57 -16.76
C ASN A 121 0.67 -5.06 -15.80
N TYR A 122 -0.60 -4.70 -16.03
CA TYR A 122 -1.72 -5.20 -15.26
C TYR A 122 -1.79 -6.75 -15.26
N ALA A 123 -1.71 -7.35 -16.45
CA ALA A 123 -1.75 -8.80 -16.60
C ALA A 123 -0.52 -9.44 -15.93
N THR A 124 0.67 -8.86 -16.10
CA THR A 124 1.89 -9.37 -15.48
C THR A 124 1.83 -9.36 -13.96
N ILE A 125 1.31 -8.28 -13.35
CA ILE A 125 1.11 -8.21 -11.89
C ILE A 125 0.11 -9.28 -11.45
N LYS A 126 -1.00 -9.42 -12.17
CA LYS A 126 -2.03 -10.42 -11.87
C LYS A 126 -1.47 -11.84 -11.95
N ASP A 127 -0.74 -12.15 -13.02
CA ASP A 127 -0.12 -13.47 -13.21
C ASP A 127 0.90 -13.77 -12.11
N LEU A 128 1.67 -12.77 -11.68
CA LEU A 128 2.59 -12.93 -10.54
C LEU A 128 1.82 -13.26 -9.26
N ILE A 129 0.76 -12.53 -8.92
CA ILE A 129 -0.09 -12.83 -7.76
C ILE A 129 -0.61 -14.27 -7.84
N ILE A 130 -1.15 -14.67 -8.99
CA ILE A 130 -1.68 -16.03 -9.21
C ILE A 130 -0.59 -17.11 -9.04
N SER A 131 0.63 -16.82 -9.46
CA SER A 131 1.75 -17.76 -9.34
C SER A 131 2.21 -18.00 -7.91
N LEU A 132 1.86 -17.11 -6.97
CA LEU A 132 2.18 -17.21 -5.55
C LEU A 132 1.03 -17.83 -4.73
N TYR A 133 -0.14 -18.02 -5.35
CA TYR A 133 -1.33 -18.61 -4.74
C TYR A 133 -1.22 -20.14 -4.65
#